data_4e90c87541b3f4f2f97cef71c041a911
#
_entry.id   4e90c87541b3f4f2f97cef71c041a911
#
_cell.length_a   1.000
_cell.length_b   1.000
_cell.length_c   1.000
_cell.angle_alpha   90.00
_cell.angle_beta   90.00
_cell.angle_gamma   90.00
#
_symmetry.space_group_name_H-M   'P 1'
#
loop_
_entity.id
_entity.type
_entity.pdbx_description
1 polymer ?
#
loop_
_entity_poly.entity_id
_entity_poly.type
_entity_poly.pdbx_seq_one_letter_code
_entity_poly.pdbx_strand_id
1 'polypeptide(L)'
;MNKLLAMILTLCLALAVLVPAGAELEGGTVIEATPELYSGIDLSKAYTVKMYLVGDKPTDWDKVEEKINEYLQPYNTAISTTFLSWDYATMYSLSLTGNDVDLIFTAPWAMMYTEAAKGSFYILTDEFLEKAMPLTKKYQAEASWSETTMAGNVIAVSSNVAQPMGKMVAIRQDIADKLEVKTPTNWAEYKEFMLAVAEKETPETGVYAMASAGDNNELWDVYREQFDTMLLLDADFLDFIYAYDGSTLPTKDDVKLVYETDWFRQYAYDMKEMADAGCWSRSALTNTITDDDAFANLQGASIAWNASVFNYMKQAEKTEGVVCTACDIISDHFVGAEAYSNNDMAIAAGSQNPERAGMVLDLMKFDTYLNRLILLGLEGEHYNMVDDKGHYEVITENSGNYPALGVAVSWAIKNGDLEQAGAPEREQVIQDAWKARVMNNPTVSFVFDSDAISAYYAAVKAQLDAYVPMLELGLVDDVDATLAEMIQKCYDNGLQQIYDELFAQYDAWYTSR
;
A
#
# COMPACT_ATOMS: atom_id res chain seq x y z
N MET A 1 -40.78 -49.72 -2.56
CA MET A 1 -40.72 -48.93 -1.31
C MET A 1 -39.28 -48.56 -1.08
N ASN A 2 -39.02 -47.28 -1.25
CA ASN A 2 -37.94 -46.46 -0.71
C ASN A 2 -36.51 -46.61 -1.26
N LYS A 3 -36.33 -46.01 -2.43
CA LYS A 3 -35.03 -45.45 -2.85
C LYS A 3 -35.20 -43.93 -3.03
N LEU A 4 -35.52 -43.23 -1.95
CA LEU A 4 -35.72 -41.78 -1.97
C LEU A 4 -35.21 -41.17 -0.67
N LEU A 5 -34.01 -41.55 -0.23
CA LEU A 5 -33.39 -40.95 0.96
C LEU A 5 -31.87 -41.13 0.92
N ALA A 6 -31.24 -40.68 -0.13
CA ALA A 6 -29.77 -40.59 -0.16
C ALA A 6 -29.33 -39.60 -1.24
N MET A 7 -29.83 -38.36 -1.20
CA MET A 7 -29.32 -37.27 -2.02
C MET A 7 -29.54 -35.92 -1.34
N ILE A 8 -29.23 -35.89 -0.05
CA ILE A 8 -28.82 -34.64 0.61
C ILE A 8 -27.31 -34.76 0.75
N LEU A 9 -26.68 -34.77 -0.40
CA LEU A 9 -25.25 -34.60 -0.47
C LEU A 9 -24.98 -33.11 -0.43
N THR A 10 -24.49 -32.65 0.71
CA THR A 10 -23.28 -31.84 0.79
C THR A 10 -23.04 -31.00 -0.48
N LEU A 11 -23.81 -29.95 -0.67
CA LEU A 11 -23.39 -28.77 -1.36
C LEU A 11 -22.68 -27.90 -0.29
N CYS A 12 -21.48 -28.28 0.09
CA CYS A 12 -20.51 -27.30 0.53
C CYS A 12 -20.28 -26.41 -0.68
N LEU A 13 -21.15 -25.41 -0.84
CA LEU A 13 -20.74 -24.21 -1.53
C LEU A 13 -19.50 -23.71 -0.74
N ALA A 14 -18.35 -23.91 -1.33
CA ALA A 14 -17.31 -22.93 -1.18
C ALA A 14 -17.98 -21.61 -1.64
N LEU A 15 -18.49 -20.82 -0.72
CA LEU A 15 -18.60 -19.40 -0.90
C LEU A 15 -17.14 -18.95 -1.04
N ALA A 16 -16.63 -19.01 -2.28
CA ALA A 16 -15.70 -18.00 -2.69
C ALA A 16 -16.45 -16.70 -2.37
N VAL A 17 -16.05 -16.01 -1.31
CA VAL A 17 -16.41 -14.63 -1.10
C VAL A 17 -15.77 -13.96 -2.31
N LEU A 18 -16.53 -13.85 -3.40
CA LEU A 18 -16.29 -12.88 -4.43
C LEU A 18 -16.15 -11.58 -3.63
N VAL A 19 -14.96 -11.02 -3.61
CA VAL A 19 -14.76 -9.63 -3.27
C VAL A 19 -15.86 -8.93 -4.07
N PRO A 20 -16.86 -8.29 -3.45
CA PRO A 20 -17.76 -7.46 -4.23
C PRO A 20 -16.83 -6.44 -4.86
N ALA A 21 -16.60 -6.56 -6.17
CA ALA A 21 -16.12 -5.45 -6.94
C ALA A 21 -16.91 -4.24 -6.45
N GLY A 22 -16.23 -3.17 -6.09
CA GLY A 22 -16.89 -1.94 -5.68
C GLY A 22 -18.02 -1.67 -6.65
N ALA A 23 -19.03 -0.91 -6.31
CA ALA A 23 -20.19 -0.73 -7.17
C ALA A 23 -19.66 -0.54 -8.60
N GLU A 24 -19.71 -1.63 -9.40
CA GLU A 24 -19.11 -1.62 -10.73
C GLU A 24 -19.68 -0.41 -11.45
N LEU A 25 -18.84 0.60 -11.61
CA LEU A 25 -19.03 1.49 -12.72
C LEU A 25 -18.80 0.56 -13.92
N GLU A 26 -19.87 0.00 -14.48
CA GLU A 26 -19.79 -0.89 -15.63
C GLU A 26 -18.84 -0.25 -16.63
N GLY A 27 -17.79 -0.95 -17.02
CA GLY A 27 -16.62 -0.40 -17.72
C GLY A 27 -17.04 0.60 -18.78
N GLY A 28 -16.57 1.83 -18.65
CA GLY A 28 -16.88 2.94 -19.52
C GLY A 28 -18.11 3.77 -19.16
N THR A 29 -18.70 3.64 -17.97
CA THR A 29 -19.74 4.58 -17.51
C THR A 29 -19.12 5.97 -17.38
N VAL A 30 -19.57 6.89 -18.24
CA VAL A 30 -19.17 8.29 -18.19
C VAL A 30 -20.09 9.01 -17.20
N ILE A 31 -19.50 9.56 -16.14
CA ILE A 31 -20.20 10.43 -15.20
C ILE A 31 -19.73 11.86 -15.47
N GLU A 32 -20.65 12.69 -15.92
CA GLU A 32 -20.44 14.12 -16.11
C GLU A 32 -21.19 14.85 -15.00
N ALA A 33 -20.45 15.37 -14.03
CA ALA A 33 -21.04 16.13 -12.93
C ALA A 33 -21.31 17.58 -13.36
N THR A 34 -22.40 18.17 -12.82
CA THR A 34 -22.74 19.57 -13.05
C THR A 34 -22.92 20.30 -11.73
N PRO A 35 -22.78 21.65 -11.69
CA PRO A 35 -22.97 22.43 -10.47
C PRO A 35 -24.34 22.22 -9.80
N GLU A 36 -25.38 21.89 -10.58
CA GLU A 36 -26.72 21.63 -10.05
C GLU A 36 -26.78 20.42 -9.12
N LEU A 37 -25.89 19.45 -9.29
CA LEU A 37 -25.76 18.29 -8.41
C LEU A 37 -25.43 18.73 -6.97
N TYR A 38 -24.71 19.84 -6.84
CA TYR A 38 -24.25 20.41 -5.57
C TYR A 38 -25.06 21.64 -5.15
N SER A 39 -26.32 21.74 -5.57
CA SER A 39 -27.19 22.89 -5.26
C SER A 39 -27.43 23.12 -3.75
N GLY A 40 -27.12 22.11 -2.91
CA GLY A 40 -27.15 22.23 -1.45
C GLY A 40 -25.96 22.99 -0.86
N ILE A 41 -24.91 23.30 -1.64
CA ILE A 41 -23.70 23.99 -1.21
C ILE A 41 -23.71 25.45 -1.67
N ASP A 42 -23.18 26.36 -0.84
CA ASP A 42 -23.02 27.76 -1.24
C ASP A 42 -21.84 27.92 -2.21
N LEU A 43 -22.12 27.99 -3.50
CA LEU A 43 -21.16 28.27 -4.57
C LEU A 43 -21.05 29.76 -4.92
N SER A 44 -21.68 30.67 -4.19
CA SER A 44 -21.73 32.10 -4.53
C SER A 44 -20.39 32.83 -4.37
N LYS A 45 -19.50 32.31 -3.50
CA LYS A 45 -18.18 32.89 -3.24
C LYS A 45 -17.09 31.97 -3.78
N ALA A 46 -16.06 32.55 -4.37
CA ALA A 46 -14.88 31.81 -4.75
C ALA A 46 -14.19 31.18 -3.51
N TYR A 47 -13.74 29.94 -3.65
CA TYR A 47 -13.01 29.23 -2.60
C TYR A 47 -11.88 28.40 -3.19
N THR A 48 -10.73 28.42 -2.54
CA THR A 48 -9.61 27.53 -2.90
C THR A 48 -9.48 26.44 -1.85
N VAL A 49 -9.73 25.20 -2.27
CA VAL A 49 -9.54 24.00 -1.44
C VAL A 49 -8.06 23.69 -1.36
N LYS A 50 -7.51 23.69 -0.16
CA LYS A 50 -6.10 23.36 0.10
C LYS A 50 -5.96 21.87 0.31
N MET A 51 -5.23 21.21 -0.59
CA MET A 51 -5.01 19.78 -0.60
C MET A 51 -3.57 19.45 -0.24
N TYR A 52 -3.38 18.54 0.72
CA TYR A 52 -2.06 18.10 1.16
C TYR A 52 -1.89 16.62 0.83
N LEU A 53 -0.78 16.29 0.15
CA LEU A 53 -0.47 14.94 -0.32
C LEU A 53 0.89 14.50 0.21
N VAL A 54 1.01 13.22 0.55
CA VAL A 54 2.31 12.58 0.80
C VAL A 54 3.00 12.28 -0.54
N GLY A 55 4.33 12.11 -0.49
CA GLY A 55 5.13 11.82 -1.67
C GLY A 55 5.63 13.06 -2.40
N ASP A 56 6.32 12.83 -3.50
CA ASP A 56 6.98 13.88 -4.26
C ASP A 56 6.06 14.48 -5.33
N LYS A 57 6.27 15.77 -5.60
CA LYS A 57 5.52 16.49 -6.62
C LYS A 57 5.99 16.06 -8.02
N PRO A 58 5.12 15.54 -8.89
CA PRO A 58 5.46 15.29 -10.29
C PRO A 58 5.88 16.56 -11.02
N THR A 59 6.77 16.43 -11.98
CA THR A 59 7.29 17.56 -12.78
C THR A 59 6.17 18.35 -13.44
N ASP A 60 5.18 17.68 -14.00
CA ASP A 60 4.07 18.29 -14.73
C ASP A 60 2.81 18.51 -13.88
N TRP A 61 2.90 18.38 -12.54
CA TRP A 61 1.75 18.62 -11.66
C TRP A 61 1.13 20.02 -11.87
N ASP A 62 1.95 21.05 -12.02
CA ASP A 62 1.43 22.42 -12.18
C ASP A 62 0.53 22.57 -13.43
N LYS A 63 0.85 21.86 -14.52
CA LYS A 63 0.03 21.84 -15.72
C LYS A 63 -1.30 21.12 -15.47
N VAL A 64 -1.24 20.00 -14.72
CA VAL A 64 -2.44 19.21 -14.36
C VAL A 64 -3.33 20.01 -13.41
N GLU A 65 -2.76 20.63 -12.38
CA GLU A 65 -3.49 21.49 -11.42
C GLU A 65 -4.15 22.70 -12.12
N GLU A 66 -3.50 23.31 -13.12
CA GLU A 66 -4.10 24.35 -13.94
C GLU A 66 -5.38 23.84 -14.64
N LYS A 67 -5.35 22.64 -15.23
CA LYS A 67 -6.51 22.02 -15.89
C LYS A 67 -7.61 21.63 -14.90
N ILE A 68 -7.24 21.14 -13.72
CA ILE A 68 -8.19 20.92 -12.63
C ILE A 68 -8.89 22.23 -12.28
N ASN A 69 -8.14 23.32 -12.14
CA ASN A 69 -8.67 24.62 -11.78
C ASN A 69 -9.53 25.25 -12.90
N GLU A 70 -9.17 25.04 -14.18
CA GLU A 70 -10.04 25.40 -15.31
C GLU A 70 -11.39 24.66 -15.23
N TYR A 71 -11.36 23.35 -14.96
CA TYR A 71 -12.58 22.53 -14.85
C TYR A 71 -13.48 22.96 -13.69
N LEU A 72 -12.88 23.36 -12.55
CA LEU A 72 -13.60 23.75 -11.34
C LEU A 72 -14.18 25.18 -11.39
N GLN A 73 -13.92 25.99 -12.44
CA GLN A 73 -14.44 27.35 -12.56
C GLN A 73 -15.98 27.44 -12.46
N PRO A 74 -16.77 26.58 -13.13
CA PRO A 74 -18.24 26.60 -13.01
C PRO A 74 -18.74 26.40 -11.57
N TYR A 75 -17.95 25.76 -10.73
CA TYR A 75 -18.23 25.54 -9.31
C TYR A 75 -17.72 26.69 -8.43
N ASN A 76 -17.19 27.74 -9.01
CA ASN A 76 -16.56 28.88 -8.31
C ASN A 76 -15.49 28.38 -7.28
N THR A 77 -14.74 27.36 -7.67
CA THR A 77 -13.78 26.65 -6.82
C THR A 77 -12.46 26.47 -7.55
N ALA A 78 -11.39 26.41 -6.80
CA ALA A 78 -10.04 26.02 -7.24
C ALA A 78 -9.43 25.10 -6.20
N ILE A 79 -8.34 24.42 -6.56
CA ILE A 79 -7.47 23.72 -5.61
C ILE A 79 -6.11 24.38 -5.54
N SER A 80 -5.41 24.13 -4.44
CA SER A 80 -3.99 24.43 -4.28
C SER A 80 -3.35 23.27 -3.53
N THR A 81 -2.38 22.59 -4.16
CA THR A 81 -1.79 21.37 -3.63
C THR A 81 -0.44 21.63 -3.00
N THR A 82 -0.22 21.04 -1.81
CA THR A 82 1.06 20.97 -1.12
C THR A 82 1.50 19.52 -1.02
N PHE A 83 2.71 19.22 -1.46
CA PHE A 83 3.34 17.92 -1.31
C PHE A 83 4.22 17.91 -0.07
N LEU A 84 4.03 16.92 0.80
CA LEU A 84 4.74 16.79 2.08
C LEU A 84 6.02 15.97 1.98
N SER A 85 6.38 15.51 0.77
CA SER A 85 7.42 14.50 0.52
C SER A 85 7.18 13.18 1.29
N TRP A 86 8.14 12.26 1.23
CA TRP A 86 8.05 10.99 1.96
C TRP A 86 8.44 11.12 3.45
N ASP A 87 9.13 12.19 3.83
CA ASP A 87 9.40 12.53 5.25
C ASP A 87 8.26 13.40 5.84
N TYR A 88 7.02 12.97 5.65
CA TYR A 88 5.81 13.76 5.91
C TYR A 88 5.40 13.83 7.38
N ALA A 89 5.76 12.88 8.23
CA ALA A 89 5.14 12.66 9.55
C ALA A 89 5.08 13.92 10.42
N THR A 90 6.17 14.70 10.51
CA THR A 90 6.22 15.93 11.31
C THR A 90 5.32 17.02 10.74
N MET A 91 5.33 17.22 9.42
CA MET A 91 4.55 18.27 8.78
C MET A 91 3.08 17.92 8.68
N TYR A 92 2.74 16.65 8.63
CA TYR A 92 1.37 16.14 8.55
C TYR A 92 0.53 16.59 9.75
N SER A 93 0.93 16.23 10.96
CA SER A 93 0.23 16.63 12.20
C SER A 93 0.21 18.16 12.40
N LEU A 94 1.29 18.84 12.00
CA LEU A 94 1.37 20.29 12.10
C LEU A 94 0.37 20.99 11.18
N SER A 95 0.20 20.49 9.94
CA SER A 95 -0.73 21.06 8.97
C SER A 95 -2.19 20.98 9.44
N LEU A 96 -2.58 19.84 10.02
CA LEU A 96 -3.91 19.64 10.59
C LEU A 96 -4.18 20.55 11.80
N THR A 97 -3.17 20.77 12.64
CA THR A 97 -3.29 21.67 13.82
C THR A 97 -3.41 23.14 13.39
N GLY A 98 -2.81 23.52 12.27
CA GLY A 98 -2.79 24.90 11.77
C GLY A 98 -4.11 25.38 11.16
N ASN A 99 -5.10 24.53 10.97
CA ASN A 99 -6.36 24.81 10.26
C ASN A 99 -6.14 25.42 8.86
N ASP A 100 -5.07 25.03 8.20
CA ASP A 100 -4.68 25.55 6.88
C ASP A 100 -4.74 24.46 5.79
N VAL A 101 -5.52 23.42 6.02
CA VAL A 101 -5.76 22.31 5.11
C VAL A 101 -7.25 21.98 5.06
N ASP A 102 -7.74 21.63 3.88
CA ASP A 102 -9.11 21.19 3.65
C ASP A 102 -9.18 19.69 3.34
N LEU A 103 -8.35 19.22 2.41
CA LEU A 103 -8.21 17.81 2.03
C LEU A 103 -6.80 17.32 2.33
N ILE A 104 -6.68 16.13 2.88
CA ILE A 104 -5.40 15.50 3.15
C ILE A 104 -5.45 14.02 2.77
N PHE A 105 -4.37 13.54 2.13
CA PHE A 105 -4.18 12.10 1.94
C PHE A 105 -3.92 11.45 3.29
N THR A 106 -4.53 10.30 3.54
CA THR A 106 -4.31 9.49 4.74
C THR A 106 -4.39 8.01 4.40
N ALA A 107 -3.88 7.17 5.27
CA ALA A 107 -3.95 5.73 5.16
C ALA A 107 -3.59 5.11 6.54
N PRO A 108 -3.86 3.82 6.80
CA PRO A 108 -3.34 3.14 7.97
C PRO A 108 -1.83 3.34 8.16
N TRP A 109 -1.07 3.25 7.07
CA TRP A 109 0.38 3.51 7.04
C TRP A 109 0.74 5.02 7.03
N ALA A 110 -0.22 5.91 6.80
CA ALA A 110 -0.02 7.36 6.66
C ALA A 110 -0.85 8.14 7.69
N MET A 111 -0.59 7.97 8.97
CA MET A 111 -1.11 8.73 10.10
C MET A 111 -2.63 8.64 10.35
N MET A 112 -3.39 7.79 9.63
CA MET A 112 -4.85 7.76 9.72
C MET A 112 -5.34 7.55 11.16
N TYR A 113 -4.89 6.50 11.82
CA TYR A 113 -5.37 6.15 13.16
C TYR A 113 -4.92 7.16 14.22
N THR A 114 -3.66 7.61 14.13
CA THR A 114 -3.10 8.59 15.04
C THR A 114 -3.85 9.94 14.99
N GLU A 115 -4.18 10.40 13.79
CA GLU A 115 -4.88 11.69 13.63
C GLU A 115 -6.39 11.56 13.85
N ALA A 116 -6.99 10.43 13.54
CA ALA A 116 -8.40 10.17 13.85
C ALA A 116 -8.66 10.16 15.37
N ALA A 117 -7.76 9.54 16.16
CA ALA A 117 -7.84 9.54 17.61
C ALA A 117 -7.79 10.95 18.21
N LYS A 118 -7.06 11.89 17.57
CA LYS A 118 -7.01 13.31 17.94
C LYS A 118 -8.25 14.11 17.50
N GLY A 119 -9.16 13.49 16.69
CA GLY A 119 -10.29 14.19 16.09
C GLY A 119 -9.88 15.16 14.98
N SER A 120 -8.77 14.89 14.30
CA SER A 120 -8.23 15.75 13.23
C SER A 120 -9.01 15.69 11.94
N PHE A 121 -9.92 14.71 11.77
CA PHE A 121 -10.72 14.53 10.56
C PHE A 121 -12.18 14.90 10.76
N TYR A 122 -12.79 15.44 9.72
CA TYR A 122 -14.21 15.78 9.68
C TYR A 122 -15.05 14.50 9.56
N ILE A 123 -16.12 14.40 10.34
CA ILE A 123 -17.00 13.23 10.33
C ILE A 123 -17.96 13.32 9.14
N LEU A 124 -17.93 12.34 8.26
CA LEU A 124 -18.75 12.25 7.07
C LEU A 124 -20.11 11.61 7.43
N THR A 125 -21.05 12.44 7.88
CA THR A 125 -22.42 11.97 8.16
C THR A 125 -23.19 11.71 6.87
N ASP A 126 -24.25 10.91 6.96
CA ASP A 126 -25.16 10.68 5.82
C ASP A 126 -25.69 11.96 5.20
N GLU A 127 -26.09 12.95 6.04
CA GLU A 127 -26.55 14.27 5.60
C GLU A 127 -25.43 15.03 4.85
N PHE A 128 -24.20 14.95 5.35
CA PHE A 128 -23.05 15.57 4.68
C PHE A 128 -22.78 14.92 3.32
N LEU A 129 -22.78 13.59 3.27
CA LEU A 129 -22.57 12.83 2.03
C LEU A 129 -23.66 13.17 1.00
N GLU A 130 -24.94 13.19 1.41
CA GLU A 130 -26.05 13.57 0.51
C GLU A 130 -25.90 14.98 -0.08
N LYS A 131 -25.40 15.90 0.73
CA LYS A 131 -25.30 17.32 0.37
C LYS A 131 -24.04 17.64 -0.42
N ALA A 132 -22.89 17.16 0.04
CA ALA A 132 -21.57 17.56 -0.43
C ALA A 132 -20.88 16.50 -1.30
N MET A 133 -21.28 15.24 -1.17
CA MET A 133 -20.62 14.11 -1.83
C MET A 133 -21.64 13.07 -2.37
N PRO A 134 -22.62 13.52 -3.19
CA PRO A 134 -23.71 12.64 -3.63
C PRO A 134 -23.26 11.49 -4.54
N LEU A 135 -22.16 11.65 -5.30
CA LEU A 135 -21.59 10.58 -6.12
C LEU A 135 -20.89 9.55 -5.25
N THR A 136 -20.11 10.00 -4.26
CA THR A 136 -19.50 9.12 -3.26
C THR A 136 -20.57 8.32 -2.52
N LYS A 137 -21.63 8.96 -2.04
CA LYS A 137 -22.75 8.26 -1.38
C LYS A 137 -23.38 7.19 -2.27
N LYS A 138 -23.43 7.42 -3.57
CA LYS A 138 -24.06 6.51 -4.54
C LYS A 138 -23.16 5.38 -5.02
N TYR A 139 -21.87 5.67 -5.24
CA TYR A 139 -20.97 4.78 -5.98
C TYR A 139 -19.79 4.25 -5.14
N GLN A 140 -19.61 4.70 -3.90
CA GLN A 140 -18.57 4.15 -3.03
C GLN A 140 -18.86 2.69 -2.73
N ALA A 141 -17.84 1.83 -2.78
CA ALA A 141 -17.95 0.42 -2.44
C ALA A 141 -18.48 0.24 -1.01
N GLU A 142 -19.57 -0.50 -0.86
CA GLU A 142 -20.21 -0.70 0.46
C GLU A 142 -19.24 -1.27 1.50
N ALA A 143 -18.40 -2.24 1.09
CA ALA A 143 -17.43 -2.86 1.98
C ALA A 143 -16.36 -1.88 2.50
N SER A 144 -16.04 -0.83 1.75
CA SER A 144 -15.01 0.14 2.11
C SER A 144 -15.37 1.00 3.32
N TRP A 145 -16.65 1.23 3.57
CA TRP A 145 -17.09 2.07 4.68
C TRP A 145 -16.70 1.51 6.05
N SER A 146 -16.68 0.16 6.19
CA SER A 146 -16.26 -0.47 7.43
C SER A 146 -14.79 -0.21 7.76
N GLU A 147 -13.95 -0.03 6.76
CA GLU A 147 -12.51 0.17 6.91
C GLU A 147 -12.14 1.63 7.23
N THR A 148 -13.01 2.58 6.88
CA THR A 148 -12.82 4.01 7.19
C THR A 148 -13.72 4.50 8.33
N THR A 149 -14.35 3.57 9.07
CA THR A 149 -15.20 3.88 10.22
C THR A 149 -14.46 3.64 11.53
N MET A 150 -14.22 4.71 12.29
CA MET A 150 -13.62 4.65 13.63
C MET A 150 -14.59 5.15 14.68
N ALA A 151 -14.74 4.40 15.77
CA ALA A 151 -15.69 4.69 16.85
C ALA A 151 -17.11 5.04 16.35
N GLY A 152 -17.57 4.35 15.28
CA GLY A 152 -18.87 4.55 14.65
C GLY A 152 -18.97 5.77 13.73
N ASN A 153 -17.88 6.46 13.42
CA ASN A 153 -17.84 7.63 12.56
C ASN A 153 -17.03 7.35 11.29
N VAL A 154 -17.58 7.66 10.14
CA VAL A 154 -16.83 7.65 8.88
C VAL A 154 -15.92 8.87 8.82
N ILE A 155 -14.61 8.66 8.67
CA ILE A 155 -13.57 9.70 8.78
C ILE A 155 -12.83 9.99 7.48
N ALA A 156 -12.95 9.11 6.49
CA ALA A 156 -12.25 9.23 5.21
C ALA A 156 -13.02 8.56 4.08
N VAL A 157 -12.60 8.81 2.84
CA VAL A 157 -13.08 8.14 1.63
C VAL A 157 -11.93 7.38 1.02
N SER A 158 -12.07 6.07 0.91
CA SER A 158 -11.08 5.14 0.39
C SER A 158 -11.19 4.90 -1.11
N SER A 159 -10.22 4.20 -1.67
CA SER A 159 -10.31 3.61 -3.01
C SER A 159 -11.60 2.78 -3.17
N ASN A 160 -12.10 2.62 -4.39
CA ASN A 160 -13.15 1.65 -4.72
C ASN A 160 -12.60 0.30 -5.18
N VAL A 161 -11.28 0.14 -5.18
CA VAL A 161 -10.60 -1.03 -5.70
C VAL A 161 -9.82 -1.71 -4.60
N ALA A 162 -10.19 -2.95 -4.29
CA ALA A 162 -9.35 -3.87 -3.56
C ALA A 162 -8.54 -4.68 -4.60
N GLN A 163 -7.23 -4.53 -4.62
CA GLN A 163 -6.35 -5.18 -5.59
C GLN A 163 -5.53 -6.29 -4.92
N PRO A 164 -5.06 -7.30 -5.69
CA PRO A 164 -4.01 -8.18 -5.19
C PRO A 164 -2.75 -7.36 -4.86
N MET A 165 -2.26 -7.45 -3.63
CA MET A 165 -1.01 -6.83 -3.19
C MET A 165 0.10 -7.87 -3.19
N GLY A 166 0.31 -8.51 -4.36
CA GLY A 166 1.38 -9.50 -4.49
C GLY A 166 2.76 -8.89 -4.31
N LYS A 167 3.63 -9.68 -3.74
CA LYS A 167 5.05 -9.36 -3.56
C LYS A 167 5.90 -10.23 -4.48
N MET A 168 7.00 -9.70 -4.96
CA MET A 168 7.94 -10.39 -5.83
C MET A 168 9.35 -9.84 -5.68
N VAL A 169 10.28 -10.54 -6.28
CA VAL A 169 11.63 -9.99 -6.52
C VAL A 169 11.83 -9.78 -8.01
N ALA A 170 12.64 -8.81 -8.40
CA ALA A 170 13.20 -8.77 -9.74
C ALA A 170 14.72 -8.89 -9.69
N ILE A 171 15.28 -9.49 -10.71
CA ILE A 171 16.72 -9.67 -10.84
C ILE A 171 17.25 -9.13 -12.18
N ARG A 172 18.51 -8.80 -12.21
CA ARG A 172 19.30 -8.60 -13.40
C ARG A 172 19.56 -9.96 -14.05
N GLN A 173 18.74 -10.34 -15.03
CA GLN A 173 18.83 -11.61 -15.73
C GLN A 173 20.14 -11.74 -16.50
N ASP A 174 20.64 -10.64 -17.08
CA ASP A 174 21.95 -10.61 -17.73
C ASP A 174 23.10 -10.99 -16.77
N ILE A 175 23.00 -10.63 -15.49
CA ILE A 175 23.97 -11.07 -14.47
C ILE A 175 23.76 -12.55 -14.12
N ALA A 176 22.51 -13.00 -13.95
CA ALA A 176 22.21 -14.41 -13.68
C ALA A 176 22.73 -15.31 -14.80
N ASP A 177 22.53 -14.93 -16.07
CA ASP A 177 23.01 -15.65 -17.24
C ASP A 177 24.55 -15.66 -17.29
N LYS A 178 25.22 -14.52 -17.03
CA LYS A 178 26.68 -14.42 -16.94
C LYS A 178 27.25 -15.36 -15.87
N LEU A 179 26.58 -15.48 -14.73
CA LEU A 179 27.01 -16.29 -13.60
C LEU A 179 26.56 -17.76 -13.71
N GLU A 180 25.80 -18.11 -14.74
CA GLU A 180 25.19 -19.44 -14.91
C GLU A 180 24.31 -19.86 -13.74
N VAL A 181 23.58 -18.88 -13.13
CA VAL A 181 22.63 -19.10 -12.04
C VAL A 181 21.22 -19.14 -12.60
N LYS A 182 20.42 -20.08 -12.14
CA LYS A 182 19.02 -20.23 -12.55
C LYS A 182 18.19 -19.00 -12.10
N THR A 183 17.24 -18.58 -12.96
CA THR A 183 16.22 -17.62 -12.58
C THR A 183 15.42 -18.14 -11.36
N PRO A 184 15.33 -17.39 -10.25
CA PRO A 184 14.69 -17.87 -9.04
C PRO A 184 13.20 -18.12 -9.19
N THR A 185 12.70 -19.21 -8.63
CA THR A 185 11.28 -19.55 -8.53
C THR A 185 10.81 -19.75 -7.09
N ASN A 186 11.71 -19.65 -6.12
CA ASN A 186 11.46 -19.73 -4.69
C ASN A 186 12.58 -19.02 -3.92
N TRP A 187 12.38 -18.85 -2.61
CA TRP A 187 13.31 -18.14 -1.73
C TRP A 187 14.74 -18.73 -1.73
N ALA A 188 14.85 -20.06 -1.70
CA ALA A 188 16.18 -20.69 -1.66
C ALA A 188 16.98 -20.39 -2.94
N GLU A 189 16.35 -20.46 -4.12
CA GLU A 189 16.99 -20.12 -5.39
C GLU A 189 17.31 -18.61 -5.48
N TYR A 190 16.45 -17.75 -4.90
CA TYR A 190 16.75 -16.31 -4.81
C TYR A 190 18.00 -16.07 -3.93
N LYS A 191 18.09 -16.71 -2.77
CA LYS A 191 19.29 -16.64 -1.92
C LYS A 191 20.54 -17.13 -2.65
N GLU A 192 20.47 -18.22 -3.43
CA GLU A 192 21.59 -18.68 -4.27
C GLU A 192 22.05 -17.62 -5.28
N PHE A 193 21.10 -16.93 -5.93
CA PHE A 193 21.41 -15.81 -6.83
C PHE A 193 22.14 -14.69 -6.08
N MET A 194 21.62 -14.27 -4.92
CA MET A 194 22.21 -13.22 -4.11
C MET A 194 23.65 -13.53 -3.70
N LEU A 195 23.89 -14.74 -3.22
CA LEU A 195 25.22 -15.22 -2.81
C LEU A 195 26.19 -15.30 -4.01
N ALA A 196 25.72 -15.76 -5.17
CA ALA A 196 26.54 -15.83 -6.38
C ALA A 196 26.95 -14.44 -6.88
N VAL A 197 26.06 -13.44 -6.82
CA VAL A 197 26.38 -12.05 -7.14
C VAL A 197 27.42 -11.50 -6.18
N ALA A 198 27.25 -11.69 -4.89
CA ALA A 198 28.18 -11.24 -3.87
C ALA A 198 29.58 -11.85 -4.03
N GLU A 199 29.65 -13.15 -4.37
CA GLU A 199 30.91 -13.85 -4.55
C GLU A 199 31.66 -13.48 -5.84
N LYS A 200 30.92 -13.33 -6.97
CA LYS A 200 31.53 -13.29 -8.30
C LYS A 200 31.36 -11.95 -8.99
N GLU A 201 30.22 -11.28 -8.88
CA GLU A 201 29.93 -10.04 -9.60
C GLU A 201 30.40 -8.80 -8.84
N THR A 202 30.05 -8.70 -7.54
CA THR A 202 30.37 -7.55 -6.70
C THR A 202 31.88 -7.22 -6.67
N PRO A 203 32.81 -8.19 -6.52
CA PRO A 203 34.23 -7.90 -6.53
C PRO A 203 34.77 -7.36 -7.86
N GLU A 204 34.10 -7.70 -8.98
CA GLU A 204 34.54 -7.30 -10.32
C GLU A 204 33.98 -5.94 -10.72
N THR A 205 32.69 -5.68 -10.43
CA THR A 205 31.94 -4.56 -10.97
C THR A 205 31.55 -3.51 -9.94
N GLY A 206 31.51 -3.89 -8.64
CA GLY A 206 30.97 -3.06 -7.57
C GLY A 206 29.44 -3.11 -7.47
N VAL A 207 28.75 -3.89 -8.32
CA VAL A 207 27.30 -4.08 -8.23
C VAL A 207 27.00 -5.03 -7.07
N TYR A 208 26.23 -4.58 -6.09
CA TYR A 208 25.78 -5.42 -4.99
C TYR A 208 24.63 -6.33 -5.43
N ALA A 209 24.45 -7.44 -4.73
CA ALA A 209 23.30 -8.32 -4.95
C ALA A 209 21.98 -7.56 -4.71
N MET A 210 21.93 -6.80 -3.63
CA MET A 210 20.87 -5.82 -3.36
C MET A 210 21.51 -4.62 -2.67
N ALA A 211 21.13 -3.41 -3.03
CA ALA A 211 21.52 -2.22 -2.28
C ALA A 211 20.44 -1.96 -1.23
N SER A 212 20.83 -1.87 0.02
CA SER A 212 19.90 -1.66 1.13
C SER A 212 20.20 -0.36 1.83
N ALA A 213 19.16 0.33 2.29
CA ALA A 213 19.25 1.61 2.98
C ALA A 213 18.30 1.63 4.20
N GLY A 214 18.88 1.52 5.40
CA GLY A 214 18.14 1.57 6.65
C GLY A 214 17.68 0.21 7.16
N ASP A 215 16.93 -0.53 6.37
CA ASP A 215 16.40 -1.86 6.67
C ASP A 215 16.19 -2.68 5.38
N ASN A 216 15.53 -3.83 5.48
CA ASN A 216 15.11 -4.67 4.36
C ASN A 216 13.66 -5.15 4.55
N ASN A 217 12.82 -4.30 5.01
CA ASN A 217 11.44 -4.62 5.35
C ASN A 217 10.65 -5.13 4.10
N GLU A 218 10.89 -4.58 2.90
CA GLU A 218 10.27 -5.07 1.66
C GLU A 218 10.65 -6.53 1.37
N LEU A 219 11.89 -6.90 1.67
CA LEU A 219 12.34 -8.28 1.51
C LEU A 219 11.74 -9.20 2.57
N TRP A 220 11.52 -8.70 3.80
CA TRP A 220 10.75 -9.41 4.82
C TRP A 220 9.33 -9.68 4.35
N ASP A 221 8.67 -8.70 3.76
CA ASP A 221 7.32 -8.85 3.23
C ASP A 221 7.22 -9.92 2.14
N VAL A 222 8.19 -10.00 1.23
CA VAL A 222 8.27 -11.08 0.25
C VAL A 222 8.49 -12.43 0.95
N TYR A 223 9.39 -12.48 1.95
CA TYR A 223 9.72 -13.71 2.64
C TYR A 223 8.55 -14.30 3.43
N ARG A 224 7.81 -13.46 4.18
CA ARG A 224 6.73 -13.93 5.07
C ARG A 224 5.52 -14.50 4.31
N GLU A 225 5.28 -14.05 3.08
CA GLU A 225 4.13 -14.53 2.30
C GLU A 225 4.23 -16.01 1.93
N GLN A 226 5.43 -16.60 1.96
CA GLN A 226 5.59 -18.05 1.77
C GLN A 226 4.97 -18.91 2.89
N PHE A 227 4.50 -18.30 3.97
CA PHE A 227 3.91 -19.01 5.11
C PHE A 227 2.39 -18.81 5.21
N ASP A 228 1.74 -18.26 4.18
CA ASP A 228 0.30 -17.97 4.17
C ASP A 228 -0.14 -17.22 5.43
N THR A 229 0.50 -16.07 5.69
CA THR A 229 0.28 -15.27 6.89
C THR A 229 -0.52 -14.02 6.60
N MET A 230 -1.25 -13.55 7.64
CA MET A 230 -1.94 -12.25 7.64
C MET A 230 -1.49 -11.45 8.87
N LEU A 231 -1.55 -10.12 8.75
CA LEU A 231 -1.34 -9.21 9.88
C LEU A 231 -2.67 -8.92 10.56
N LEU A 232 -2.71 -9.07 11.88
CA LEU A 232 -3.79 -8.55 12.71
C LEU A 232 -3.57 -7.06 13.00
N LEU A 233 -2.33 -6.68 13.20
CA LEU A 233 -1.87 -5.30 13.35
C LEU A 233 -0.62 -5.12 12.50
N ASP A 234 -0.62 -4.07 11.69
CA ASP A 234 0.49 -3.56 10.89
C ASP A 234 0.83 -2.16 11.42
N ALA A 235 1.93 -2.02 12.12
CA ALA A 235 2.22 -0.81 12.87
C ALA A 235 3.73 -0.52 12.98
N ASP A 236 4.41 -0.43 11.85
CA ASP A 236 5.77 0.06 11.74
C ASP A 236 6.72 -0.66 12.72
N PHE A 237 7.03 -1.93 12.46
CA PHE A 237 7.75 -2.91 13.27
C PHE A 237 6.98 -3.49 14.48
N LEU A 238 5.90 -2.88 14.94
CA LEU A 238 5.07 -3.47 15.99
C LEU A 238 3.93 -4.32 15.38
N ASP A 239 4.32 -5.33 14.61
CA ASP A 239 3.43 -6.13 13.79
C ASP A 239 3.02 -7.43 14.48
N PHE A 240 1.71 -7.69 14.49
CA PHE A 240 1.14 -8.93 15.01
C PHE A 240 0.60 -9.78 13.89
N ILE A 241 1.14 -11.00 13.77
CA ILE A 241 0.95 -11.91 12.63
C ILE A 241 0.29 -13.22 13.05
N TYR A 242 -0.45 -13.83 12.13
CA TYR A 242 -1.01 -15.17 12.28
C TYR A 242 -0.98 -15.94 10.95
N ALA A 243 -0.94 -17.28 11.03
CA ALA A 243 -1.15 -18.13 9.86
C ALA A 243 -2.64 -18.15 9.49
N TYR A 244 -2.94 -18.08 8.20
CA TYR A 244 -4.31 -18.04 7.71
C TYR A 244 -4.57 -19.13 6.66
N ASP A 245 -5.56 -19.95 6.90
CA ASP A 245 -5.96 -21.09 6.04
C ASP A 245 -7.09 -20.75 5.04
N GLY A 246 -7.47 -19.47 4.98
CA GLY A 246 -8.56 -19.00 4.11
C GLY A 246 -9.96 -19.15 4.72
N SER A 247 -10.12 -19.64 5.94
CA SER A 247 -11.44 -20.00 6.47
C SER A 247 -11.74 -19.52 7.89
N THR A 248 -10.74 -19.46 8.77
CA THR A 248 -10.97 -19.30 10.21
C THR A 248 -10.31 -18.01 10.71
N LEU A 249 -11.06 -17.19 11.43
CA LEU A 249 -10.50 -16.05 12.15
C LEU A 249 -9.51 -16.55 13.23
N PRO A 250 -8.38 -15.87 13.43
CA PRO A 250 -7.41 -16.29 14.43
C PRO A 250 -7.97 -16.16 15.85
N THR A 251 -7.55 -17.05 16.72
CA THR A 251 -7.69 -16.87 18.17
C THR A 251 -6.48 -16.12 18.71
N LYS A 252 -6.56 -15.63 19.94
CA LYS A 252 -5.42 -14.97 20.59
C LYS A 252 -4.16 -15.85 20.69
N ASP A 253 -4.33 -17.18 20.72
CA ASP A 253 -3.20 -18.11 20.81
C ASP A 253 -2.47 -18.27 19.45
N ASP A 254 -3.13 -17.90 18.35
CA ASP A 254 -2.59 -17.94 16.99
C ASP A 254 -1.82 -16.68 16.63
N VAL A 255 -2.10 -15.56 17.30
CA VAL A 255 -1.50 -14.24 16.99
C VAL A 255 -0.24 -14.02 17.81
N LYS A 256 0.84 -13.61 17.15
CA LYS A 256 2.14 -13.33 17.80
C LYS A 256 2.75 -12.05 17.25
N LEU A 257 3.55 -11.39 18.08
CA LEU A 257 4.49 -10.42 17.58
C LEU A 257 5.42 -11.13 16.56
N VAL A 258 5.64 -10.52 15.40
CA VAL A 258 6.42 -11.10 14.29
C VAL A 258 7.74 -11.72 14.76
N TYR A 259 8.45 -11.02 15.62
CA TYR A 259 9.79 -11.42 16.09
C TYR A 259 9.80 -12.59 17.10
N GLU A 260 8.64 -13.01 17.58
CA GLU A 260 8.50 -14.22 18.41
C GLU A 260 8.22 -15.47 17.58
N THR A 261 8.20 -15.34 16.25
CA THR A 261 7.94 -16.45 15.33
C THR A 261 9.22 -17.12 14.86
N ASP A 262 9.13 -18.43 14.57
CA ASP A 262 10.23 -19.13 13.91
C ASP A 262 10.43 -18.64 12.48
N TRP A 263 9.42 -18.04 11.85
CA TRP A 263 9.50 -17.46 10.51
C TRP A 263 10.51 -16.31 10.47
N PHE A 264 10.37 -15.32 11.37
CA PHE A 264 11.31 -14.20 11.43
C PHE A 264 12.69 -14.64 11.87
N ARG A 265 12.77 -15.59 12.81
CA ARG A 265 14.06 -16.14 13.23
C ARG A 265 14.83 -16.73 12.05
N GLN A 266 14.16 -17.54 11.20
CA GLN A 266 14.81 -18.14 10.02
C GLN A 266 15.21 -17.06 9.01
N TYR A 267 14.33 -16.09 8.77
CA TYR A 267 14.65 -14.92 7.95
C TYR A 267 15.93 -14.22 8.43
N ALA A 268 16.02 -13.90 9.71
CA ALA A 268 17.19 -13.23 10.28
C ALA A 268 18.49 -14.05 10.12
N TYR A 269 18.41 -15.38 10.15
CA TYR A 269 19.56 -16.24 9.82
C TYR A 269 19.95 -16.14 8.35
N ASP A 270 18.98 -16.17 7.44
CA ASP A 270 19.23 -16.04 6.01
C ASP A 270 19.82 -14.66 5.68
N MET A 271 19.30 -13.60 6.30
CA MET A 271 19.83 -12.24 6.15
C MET A 271 21.26 -12.12 6.68
N LYS A 272 21.55 -12.76 7.82
CA LYS A 272 22.92 -12.79 8.33
C LYS A 272 23.88 -13.52 7.38
N GLU A 273 23.49 -14.65 6.83
CA GLU A 273 24.29 -15.39 5.85
C GLU A 273 24.59 -14.52 4.62
N MET A 274 23.57 -13.86 4.07
CA MET A 274 23.72 -12.96 2.91
C MET A 274 24.56 -11.72 3.23
N ALA A 275 24.38 -11.12 4.42
CA ALA A 275 25.18 -9.97 4.86
C ALA A 275 26.66 -10.35 5.06
N ASP A 276 26.94 -11.52 5.66
CA ASP A 276 28.29 -12.02 5.87
C ASP A 276 29.00 -12.34 4.55
N ALA A 277 28.25 -12.77 3.55
CA ALA A 277 28.74 -12.97 2.19
C ALA A 277 28.96 -11.66 1.42
N GLY A 278 28.42 -10.52 1.89
CA GLY A 278 28.58 -9.21 1.24
C GLY A 278 27.54 -8.92 0.17
N CYS A 279 26.32 -9.48 0.30
CA CYS A 279 25.22 -9.21 -0.63
C CYS A 279 24.85 -7.72 -0.68
N TRP A 280 25.10 -6.99 0.40
CA TRP A 280 24.98 -5.53 0.51
C TRP A 280 26.10 -4.91 1.35
N SER A 281 26.18 -3.58 1.33
CA SER A 281 27.21 -2.85 2.07
C SER A 281 27.01 -2.97 3.58
N ARG A 282 28.10 -3.10 4.33
CA ARG A 282 28.08 -3.01 5.80
C ARG A 282 27.62 -1.65 6.33
N SER A 283 27.58 -0.62 5.48
CA SER A 283 27.04 0.71 5.82
C SER A 283 25.54 0.83 5.57
N ALA A 284 24.82 -0.24 5.24
CA ALA A 284 23.40 -0.23 4.87
C ALA A 284 22.50 0.52 5.85
N LEU A 285 22.72 0.39 7.17
CA LEU A 285 22.01 1.15 8.21
C LEU A 285 22.05 2.69 8.03
N THR A 286 23.05 3.20 7.31
CA THR A 286 23.27 4.64 7.13
C THR A 286 23.27 5.06 5.67
N ASN A 287 22.99 4.15 4.76
CA ASN A 287 22.85 4.46 3.35
C ASN A 287 21.57 5.28 3.14
N THR A 288 21.60 6.12 2.11
CA THR A 288 20.46 6.95 1.69
C THR A 288 19.96 6.60 0.29
N ILE A 289 20.68 5.72 -0.43
CA ILE A 289 20.24 5.24 -1.74
C ILE A 289 19.40 3.99 -1.48
N THR A 290 18.11 4.10 -1.80
CA THR A 290 17.16 2.98 -1.67
C THR A 290 17.51 1.85 -2.65
N ASP A 291 17.00 0.65 -2.40
CA ASP A 291 17.15 -0.49 -3.32
C ASP A 291 16.50 -0.21 -4.67
N ASP A 292 15.37 0.49 -4.70
CA ASP A 292 14.68 0.98 -5.89
C ASP A 292 15.61 1.80 -6.80
N ASP A 293 16.18 2.87 -6.24
CA ASP A 293 17.07 3.75 -6.96
C ASP A 293 18.36 3.04 -7.39
N ALA A 294 18.89 2.19 -6.52
CA ALA A 294 20.09 1.42 -6.80
C ALA A 294 19.87 0.40 -7.92
N PHE A 295 18.74 -0.29 -7.94
CA PHE A 295 18.39 -1.22 -9.01
C PHE A 295 18.17 -0.47 -10.34
N ALA A 296 17.37 0.60 -10.33
CA ALA A 296 17.11 1.42 -11.51
C ALA A 296 18.39 2.04 -12.11
N ASN A 297 19.39 2.36 -11.26
CA ASN A 297 20.68 2.93 -11.65
C ASN A 297 21.80 1.87 -11.77
N LEU A 298 21.47 0.58 -11.82
CA LEU A 298 22.41 -0.54 -12.05
C LEU A 298 23.46 -0.74 -10.95
N GLN A 299 23.19 -0.27 -9.74
CA GLN A 299 24.05 -0.45 -8.57
C GLN A 299 23.66 -1.69 -7.75
N GLY A 300 22.40 -2.15 -7.90
CA GLY A 300 21.87 -3.39 -7.36
C GLY A 300 21.53 -4.40 -8.45
N ALA A 301 21.73 -5.68 -8.17
CA ALA A 301 21.38 -6.78 -9.08
C ALA A 301 19.97 -7.32 -8.83
N SER A 302 19.34 -6.97 -7.71
CA SER A 302 17.95 -7.33 -7.39
C SER A 302 17.23 -6.21 -6.64
N ILE A 303 15.91 -6.34 -6.63
CA ILE A 303 14.96 -5.50 -5.89
C ILE A 303 13.79 -6.39 -5.44
N ALA A 304 13.18 -6.06 -4.32
CA ALA A 304 12.04 -6.77 -3.75
C ALA A 304 10.90 -5.79 -3.46
N TRP A 305 9.71 -6.00 -3.99
CA TRP A 305 8.49 -5.27 -3.63
C TRP A 305 7.26 -5.79 -4.39
N ASN A 306 6.26 -4.94 -4.51
CA ASN A 306 5.01 -5.17 -5.24
C ASN A 306 5.16 -4.89 -6.76
N ALA A 307 4.06 -4.64 -7.46
CA ALA A 307 4.06 -4.35 -8.90
C ALA A 307 4.87 -3.11 -9.32
N SER A 308 5.28 -2.22 -8.39
CA SER A 308 6.14 -1.07 -8.71
C SER A 308 7.51 -1.50 -9.25
N VAL A 309 7.96 -2.70 -8.90
CA VAL A 309 9.20 -3.33 -9.41
C VAL A 309 9.28 -3.29 -10.94
N PHE A 310 8.15 -3.43 -11.65
CA PHE A 310 8.13 -3.33 -13.11
C PHE A 310 8.60 -1.98 -13.65
N ASN A 311 8.37 -0.89 -12.91
CA ASN A 311 8.81 0.44 -13.33
C ASN A 311 10.33 0.56 -13.22
N TYR A 312 10.93 0.03 -12.16
CA TYR A 312 12.37 0.02 -11.96
C TYR A 312 13.08 -0.90 -12.94
N MET A 313 12.48 -2.05 -13.29
CA MET A 313 12.97 -2.90 -14.40
C MET A 313 12.99 -2.15 -15.72
N LYS A 314 11.91 -1.46 -16.08
CA LYS A 314 11.84 -0.63 -17.31
C LYS A 314 12.92 0.47 -17.31
N GLN A 315 13.21 1.06 -16.16
CA GLN A 315 14.25 2.06 -16.03
C GLN A 315 15.65 1.45 -16.24
N ALA A 316 15.96 0.35 -15.58
CA ALA A 316 17.24 -0.35 -15.74
C ALA A 316 17.48 -0.80 -17.19
N GLU A 317 16.45 -1.33 -17.83
CA GLU A 317 16.47 -1.82 -19.22
C GLU A 317 16.64 -0.72 -20.30
N LYS A 318 16.59 0.57 -19.94
CA LYS A 318 17.00 1.65 -20.87
C LYS A 318 18.49 1.58 -21.21
N THR A 319 19.28 0.86 -20.42
CA THR A 319 20.69 0.63 -20.68
C THR A 319 20.87 -0.56 -21.60
N GLU A 320 21.58 -0.41 -22.72
CA GLU A 320 21.84 -1.45 -23.68
C GLU A 320 22.50 -2.69 -23.04
N GLY A 321 21.97 -3.85 -23.31
CA GLY A 321 22.45 -5.14 -22.80
C GLY A 321 21.91 -5.52 -21.41
N VAL A 322 21.20 -4.65 -20.73
CA VAL A 322 20.52 -4.96 -19.47
C VAL A 322 19.21 -5.67 -19.73
N VAL A 323 19.01 -6.80 -19.08
CA VAL A 323 17.78 -7.59 -19.11
C VAL A 323 17.36 -7.88 -17.69
N CYS A 324 16.10 -7.59 -17.35
CA CYS A 324 15.54 -7.86 -16.03
C CYS A 324 14.43 -8.92 -16.11
N THR A 325 14.31 -9.73 -15.05
CA THR A 325 13.24 -10.72 -14.91
C THR A 325 12.56 -10.53 -13.55
N ALA A 326 11.22 -10.38 -13.57
CA ALA A 326 10.40 -10.43 -12.38
C ALA A 326 10.15 -11.89 -11.98
N CYS A 327 10.33 -12.21 -10.72
CA CYS A 327 10.25 -13.56 -10.17
C CYS A 327 9.20 -13.58 -9.05
N ASP A 328 8.06 -14.22 -9.30
CA ASP A 328 7.06 -14.54 -8.29
C ASP A 328 7.52 -15.79 -7.52
N ILE A 329 8.41 -15.57 -6.53
CA ILE A 329 9.04 -16.65 -5.76
C ILE A 329 8.14 -17.26 -4.70
N ILE A 330 6.89 -16.78 -4.61
CA ILE A 330 5.84 -17.25 -3.69
C ILE A 330 4.61 -17.78 -4.45
N SER A 331 4.80 -18.23 -5.69
CA SER A 331 3.71 -18.59 -6.62
C SER A 331 2.76 -19.69 -6.14
N ASP A 332 3.18 -20.51 -5.18
CA ASP A 332 2.38 -21.61 -4.59
C ASP A 332 1.56 -21.16 -3.36
N HIS A 333 1.65 -19.89 -2.97
CA HIS A 333 1.00 -19.32 -1.78
C HIS A 333 -0.06 -18.28 -2.17
N PHE A 334 -0.96 -17.93 -1.26
CA PHE A 334 -1.92 -16.89 -1.54
C PHE A 334 -1.27 -15.49 -1.59
N VAL A 335 -1.98 -14.55 -2.16
CA VAL A 335 -1.62 -13.14 -2.22
C VAL A 335 -2.63 -12.35 -1.39
N GLY A 336 -2.16 -11.50 -0.49
CA GLY A 336 -3.03 -10.61 0.27
C GLY A 336 -3.77 -9.64 -0.66
N ALA A 337 -5.06 -9.39 -0.37
CA ALA A 337 -5.76 -8.28 -1.00
C ALA A 337 -5.37 -6.96 -0.31
N GLU A 338 -5.11 -5.94 -1.09
CA GLU A 338 -5.04 -4.57 -0.59
C GLU A 338 -6.39 -4.18 0.01
N ALA A 339 -6.39 -3.62 1.22
CA ALA A 339 -7.59 -3.05 1.80
C ALA A 339 -8.07 -1.83 0.99
N TYR A 340 -9.37 -1.55 0.98
CA TYR A 340 -9.88 -0.31 0.38
C TYR A 340 -9.24 0.91 1.03
N SER A 341 -9.08 0.88 2.36
CA SER A 341 -8.48 1.92 3.18
C SER A 341 -6.96 2.01 3.11
N ASN A 342 -6.31 1.19 2.28
CA ASN A 342 -4.87 1.33 2.10
C ASN A 342 -4.48 2.69 1.53
N ASN A 343 -5.44 3.40 0.91
CA ASN A 343 -5.24 4.75 0.38
C ASN A 343 -6.55 5.53 0.48
N ASP A 344 -6.54 6.61 1.26
CA ASP A 344 -7.71 7.39 1.60
C ASP A 344 -7.49 8.89 1.39
N MET A 345 -8.60 9.62 1.25
CA MET A 345 -8.62 11.07 1.40
C MET A 345 -9.55 11.45 2.55
N ALA A 346 -9.07 12.30 3.44
CA ALA A 346 -9.87 12.84 4.54
C ALA A 346 -10.09 14.35 4.37
N ILE A 347 -11.22 14.83 4.91
CA ILE A 347 -11.46 16.25 5.10
C ILE A 347 -10.92 16.62 6.49
N ALA A 348 -10.11 17.67 6.58
CA ALA A 348 -9.60 18.12 7.88
C ALA A 348 -10.73 18.68 8.74
N ALA A 349 -10.75 18.34 10.04
CA ALA A 349 -11.74 18.87 10.99
C ALA A 349 -11.67 20.41 11.09
N GLY A 350 -10.49 21.00 10.87
CA GLY A 350 -10.26 22.44 10.85
C GLY A 350 -10.57 23.14 9.55
N SER A 351 -11.05 22.42 8.50
CA SER A 351 -11.40 23.02 7.22
C SER A 351 -12.39 24.19 7.39
N GLN A 352 -12.12 25.29 6.70
CA GLN A 352 -12.98 26.45 6.73
C GLN A 352 -14.23 26.30 5.83
N ASN A 353 -14.21 25.30 4.95
CA ASN A 353 -15.34 24.98 4.08
C ASN A 353 -15.35 23.46 3.74
N PRO A 354 -15.72 22.62 4.71
CA PRO A 354 -15.73 21.17 4.51
C PRO A 354 -16.68 20.73 3.39
N GLU A 355 -17.76 21.45 3.13
CA GLU A 355 -18.67 21.13 2.03
C GLU A 355 -18.01 21.31 0.65
N ARG A 356 -17.18 22.36 0.48
CA ARG A 356 -16.41 22.54 -0.75
C ARG A 356 -15.30 21.51 -0.89
N ALA A 357 -14.66 21.14 0.20
CA ALA A 357 -13.67 20.06 0.22
C ALA A 357 -14.34 18.73 -0.20
N GLY A 358 -15.49 18.40 0.39
CA GLY A 358 -16.27 17.22 0.03
C GLY A 358 -16.67 17.21 -1.45
N MET A 359 -17.21 18.32 -1.97
CA MET A 359 -17.56 18.44 -3.39
C MET A 359 -16.35 18.20 -4.31
N VAL A 360 -15.19 18.78 -3.98
CA VAL A 360 -13.99 18.61 -4.79
C VAL A 360 -13.54 17.16 -4.78
N LEU A 361 -13.53 16.50 -3.62
CA LEU A 361 -13.19 15.08 -3.53
C LEU A 361 -14.19 14.19 -4.29
N ASP A 362 -15.48 14.47 -4.20
CA ASP A 362 -16.55 13.77 -4.91
C ASP A 362 -16.34 13.85 -6.44
N LEU A 363 -16.03 15.06 -6.94
CA LEU A 363 -15.72 15.30 -8.35
C LEU A 363 -14.42 14.58 -8.77
N MET A 364 -13.34 14.73 -8.00
CA MET A 364 -12.06 14.08 -8.30
C MET A 364 -12.19 12.56 -8.41
N LYS A 365 -13.09 11.99 -7.60
CA LYS A 365 -13.28 10.54 -7.56
C LYS A 365 -14.20 10.03 -8.67
N PHE A 366 -15.29 10.72 -8.98
CA PHE A 366 -16.35 10.17 -9.81
C PHE A 366 -16.65 10.94 -11.10
N ASP A 367 -16.28 12.22 -11.23
CA ASP A 367 -16.38 12.89 -12.51
C ASP A 367 -15.32 12.34 -13.47
N THR A 368 -15.75 11.81 -14.61
CA THR A 368 -14.88 11.06 -15.51
C THR A 368 -13.69 11.87 -16.02
N TYR A 369 -13.92 13.15 -16.36
CA TYR A 369 -12.83 13.98 -16.86
C TYR A 369 -11.82 14.30 -15.75
N LEU A 370 -12.31 14.72 -14.59
CA LEU A 370 -11.46 15.14 -13.49
C LEU A 370 -10.71 13.94 -12.88
N ASN A 371 -11.36 12.79 -12.78
CA ASN A 371 -10.76 11.55 -12.33
C ASN A 371 -9.58 11.14 -13.23
N ARG A 372 -9.83 11.04 -14.55
CA ARG A 372 -8.78 10.68 -15.52
C ARG A 372 -7.63 11.67 -15.53
N LEU A 373 -7.94 12.96 -15.44
CA LEU A 373 -6.92 14.02 -15.37
C LEU A 373 -5.97 13.84 -14.18
N ILE A 374 -6.47 13.40 -13.02
CA ILE A 374 -5.65 13.16 -11.82
C ILE A 374 -4.95 11.80 -11.89
N LEU A 375 -5.65 10.76 -12.36
CA LEU A 375 -5.08 9.41 -12.42
C LEU A 375 -3.98 9.29 -13.49
N LEU A 376 -4.15 9.94 -14.64
CA LEU A 376 -3.35 9.69 -15.84
C LEU A 376 -2.63 10.94 -16.38
N GLY A 377 -3.01 12.13 -15.92
CA GLY A 377 -2.47 13.40 -16.45
C GLY A 377 -3.21 13.91 -17.67
N LEU A 378 -2.49 14.55 -18.59
CA LEU A 378 -3.05 15.19 -19.79
C LEU A 378 -3.13 14.18 -20.95
N GLU A 379 -4.33 13.98 -21.49
CA GLU A 379 -4.55 13.16 -22.67
C GLU A 379 -3.81 13.75 -23.89
N GLY A 380 -3.15 12.89 -24.66
CA GLY A 380 -2.28 13.29 -25.77
C GLY A 380 -0.88 13.75 -25.38
N GLU A 381 -0.60 13.96 -24.09
CA GLU A 381 0.72 14.30 -23.55
C GLU A 381 1.28 13.18 -22.65
N HIS A 382 0.49 12.67 -21.69
CA HIS A 382 0.91 11.62 -20.77
C HIS A 382 0.31 10.26 -21.09
N TYR A 383 -0.90 10.24 -21.65
CA TYR A 383 -1.61 9.03 -22.03
C TYR A 383 -2.52 9.28 -23.23
N ASN A 384 -3.02 8.18 -23.84
CA ASN A 384 -4.14 8.20 -24.79
C ASN A 384 -5.20 7.19 -24.34
N MET A 385 -6.48 7.52 -24.47
CA MET A 385 -7.52 6.50 -24.36
C MET A 385 -7.50 5.63 -25.62
N VAL A 386 -7.55 4.31 -25.44
CA VAL A 386 -7.57 3.33 -26.55
C VAL A 386 -9.00 3.09 -27.03
N ASP A 387 -9.95 3.10 -26.10
CA ASP A 387 -11.37 2.91 -26.38
C ASP A 387 -12.27 3.63 -25.35
N ASP A 388 -13.57 3.45 -25.49
CA ASP A 388 -14.60 3.99 -24.59
C ASP A 388 -14.88 3.11 -23.35
N LYS A 389 -14.15 1.99 -23.20
CA LYS A 389 -14.30 1.05 -22.08
C LYS A 389 -13.32 1.26 -20.94
N GLY A 390 -12.51 2.30 -21.02
CA GLY A 390 -11.54 2.61 -19.98
C GLY A 390 -10.13 2.11 -20.24
N HIS A 391 -9.85 1.50 -21.41
CA HIS A 391 -8.49 1.12 -21.75
C HIS A 391 -7.67 2.35 -22.17
N TYR A 392 -6.49 2.50 -21.56
CA TYR A 392 -5.56 3.57 -21.88
C TYR A 392 -4.15 3.03 -22.15
N GLU A 393 -3.36 3.80 -22.90
CA GLU A 393 -1.94 3.57 -23.09
C GLU A 393 -1.13 4.75 -22.56
N VAL A 394 0.00 4.48 -21.92
CA VAL A 394 0.92 5.49 -21.41
C VAL A 394 1.85 5.95 -22.53
N ILE A 395 2.02 7.27 -22.70
CA ILE A 395 3.00 7.85 -23.61
C ILE A 395 4.36 7.82 -22.94
N THR A 396 5.19 6.86 -23.31
CA THR A 396 6.45 6.52 -22.61
C THR A 396 7.42 7.68 -22.50
N GLU A 397 7.46 8.58 -23.50
CA GLU A 397 8.40 9.72 -23.54
C GLU A 397 8.14 10.72 -22.37
N ASN A 398 6.90 10.81 -21.93
CA ASN A 398 6.47 11.77 -20.88
C ASN A 398 6.07 11.09 -19.56
N SER A 399 6.10 9.77 -19.49
CA SER A 399 5.65 9.03 -18.31
C SER A 399 6.43 9.34 -17.03
N GLY A 400 7.67 9.81 -17.15
CA GLY A 400 8.47 10.25 -16.00
C GLY A 400 8.08 11.63 -15.46
N ASN A 401 7.39 12.46 -16.26
CA ASN A 401 6.97 13.80 -15.84
C ASN A 401 5.66 13.77 -15.04
N TYR A 402 4.77 12.87 -15.41
CA TYR A 402 3.52 12.57 -14.72
C TYR A 402 3.24 11.07 -14.81
N PRO A 403 3.72 10.27 -13.87
CA PRO A 403 3.47 8.83 -13.85
C PRO A 403 1.97 8.55 -13.67
N ALA A 404 1.42 7.67 -14.49
CA ALA A 404 0.06 7.19 -14.30
C ALA A 404 -0.08 6.57 -12.89
N LEU A 405 -1.11 6.97 -12.15
CA LEU A 405 -1.32 6.58 -10.75
C LEU A 405 -0.13 6.93 -9.81
N GLY A 406 0.68 7.92 -10.17
CA GLY A 406 1.91 8.26 -9.45
C GLY A 406 1.76 9.33 -8.37
N VAL A 407 0.54 9.78 -8.06
CA VAL A 407 0.27 10.82 -7.06
C VAL A 407 -0.63 10.25 -5.96
N ALA A 408 -0.36 10.55 -4.69
CA ALA A 408 -1.09 9.93 -3.58
C ALA A 408 -2.62 10.05 -3.70
N VAL A 409 -3.15 11.19 -4.11
CA VAL A 409 -4.60 11.35 -4.34
C VAL A 409 -5.12 10.35 -5.39
N SER A 410 -4.33 10.02 -6.42
CA SER A 410 -4.75 9.07 -7.45
C SER A 410 -4.96 7.66 -6.88
N TRP A 411 -4.24 7.27 -5.84
CA TRP A 411 -4.43 5.97 -5.20
C TRP A 411 -5.78 5.87 -4.47
N ALA A 412 -6.20 6.96 -3.81
CA ALA A 412 -7.44 7.02 -3.05
C ALA A 412 -8.72 7.14 -3.93
N ILE A 413 -8.59 7.68 -5.13
CA ILE A 413 -9.75 7.95 -6.01
C ILE A 413 -9.98 6.91 -7.12
N LYS A 414 -9.23 5.80 -7.11
CA LYS A 414 -9.42 4.68 -8.07
C LYS A 414 -10.82 4.08 -7.98
N ASN A 415 -11.42 3.80 -9.13
CA ASN A 415 -12.74 3.19 -9.25
C ASN A 415 -12.74 1.80 -9.93
N GLY A 416 -11.59 1.36 -10.49
CA GLY A 416 -11.48 0.10 -11.21
C GLY A 416 -12.03 0.10 -12.64
N ASP A 417 -12.36 1.27 -13.16
CA ASP A 417 -12.89 1.48 -14.51
C ASP A 417 -11.81 1.77 -15.56
N LEU A 418 -10.55 1.84 -15.15
CA LEU A 418 -9.40 2.08 -16.03
C LEU A 418 -8.45 0.89 -16.04
N GLU A 419 -8.06 0.47 -17.25
CA GLU A 419 -7.10 -0.61 -17.46
C GLU A 419 -6.02 -0.18 -18.45
N GLN A 420 -4.75 -0.39 -18.10
CA GLN A 420 -3.64 -0.06 -19.00
C GLN A 420 -3.58 -1.07 -20.13
N ALA A 421 -3.81 -0.63 -21.37
CA ALA A 421 -3.64 -1.43 -22.55
C ALA A 421 -2.15 -1.62 -22.88
N GLY A 422 -1.81 -2.79 -23.46
CA GLY A 422 -0.46 -3.04 -23.93
C GLY A 422 0.58 -3.20 -22.82
N ALA A 423 0.16 -3.50 -21.60
CA ALA A 423 1.10 -3.93 -20.57
C ALA A 423 1.93 -5.13 -21.09
N PRO A 424 3.25 -5.17 -20.85
CA PRO A 424 4.08 -6.29 -21.28
C PRO A 424 3.52 -7.62 -20.79
N GLU A 425 3.54 -8.66 -21.63
CA GLU A 425 3.04 -10.00 -21.31
C GLU A 425 3.60 -10.51 -19.98
N ARG A 426 4.88 -10.23 -19.69
CA ARG A 426 5.53 -10.62 -18.43
C ARG A 426 4.85 -10.01 -17.18
N GLU A 427 4.30 -8.80 -17.29
CA GLU A 427 3.59 -8.12 -16.19
C GLU A 427 2.19 -8.70 -16.02
N GLN A 428 1.47 -8.88 -17.14
CA GLN A 428 0.14 -9.50 -17.14
C GLN A 428 0.13 -10.89 -16.54
N VAL A 429 1.08 -11.75 -16.94
CA VAL A 429 1.18 -13.13 -16.42
C VAL A 429 1.28 -13.16 -14.90
N ILE A 430 2.09 -12.28 -14.30
CA ILE A 430 2.23 -12.20 -12.83
C ILE A 430 0.96 -11.64 -12.19
N GLN A 431 0.42 -10.55 -12.72
CA GLN A 431 -0.80 -9.94 -12.17
C GLN A 431 -2.01 -10.88 -12.24
N ASP A 432 -2.16 -11.63 -13.34
CA ASP A 432 -3.23 -12.61 -13.47
C ASP A 432 -3.03 -13.80 -12.52
N ALA A 433 -1.79 -14.23 -12.30
CA ALA A 433 -1.47 -15.24 -11.31
C ALA A 433 -1.80 -14.75 -9.88
N TRP A 434 -1.55 -13.48 -9.55
CA TRP A 434 -1.94 -12.89 -8.27
C TRP A 434 -3.46 -12.81 -8.10
N LYS A 435 -4.18 -12.33 -9.13
CA LYS A 435 -5.67 -12.31 -9.10
C LYS A 435 -6.27 -13.68 -8.84
N ALA A 436 -5.66 -14.73 -9.40
CA ALA A 436 -6.18 -16.11 -9.27
C ALA A 436 -6.03 -16.69 -7.85
N ARG A 437 -5.18 -16.13 -7.00
CA ARG A 437 -4.87 -16.63 -5.64
C ARG A 437 -4.98 -15.55 -4.56
N VAL A 438 -5.72 -14.46 -4.86
CA VAL A 438 -5.93 -13.38 -3.90
C VAL A 438 -6.77 -13.85 -2.71
N MET A 439 -6.37 -13.41 -1.52
CA MET A 439 -7.05 -13.70 -0.26
C MET A 439 -7.28 -12.42 0.53
N ASN A 440 -8.51 -12.19 0.96
CA ASN A 440 -8.84 -11.05 1.80
C ASN A 440 -8.36 -11.28 3.23
N ASN A 441 -7.79 -10.24 3.85
CA ASN A 441 -7.54 -10.27 5.29
C ASN A 441 -8.88 -10.21 6.04
N PRO A 442 -9.28 -11.27 6.76
CA PRO A 442 -10.57 -11.30 7.44
C PRO A 442 -10.64 -10.37 8.66
N THR A 443 -9.49 -9.84 9.09
CA THR A 443 -9.38 -8.91 10.23
C THR A 443 -9.18 -7.46 9.81
N VAL A 444 -9.29 -7.15 8.51
CA VAL A 444 -9.04 -5.80 7.96
C VAL A 444 -9.86 -4.67 8.61
N SER A 445 -11.06 -4.96 9.10
CA SER A 445 -11.89 -3.98 9.82
C SER A 445 -11.63 -3.92 11.33
N PHE A 446 -10.65 -4.68 11.83
CA PHE A 446 -10.18 -4.54 13.20
C PHE A 446 -9.23 -3.34 13.30
N VAL A 447 -9.57 -2.39 14.14
CA VAL A 447 -8.75 -1.20 14.40
C VAL A 447 -8.32 -1.23 15.84
N PHE A 448 -7.01 -1.19 16.06
CA PHE A 448 -6.42 -1.16 17.40
C PHE A 448 -6.28 0.28 17.89
N ASP A 449 -6.85 0.58 19.06
CA ASP A 449 -6.69 1.86 19.76
C ASP A 449 -5.62 1.72 20.84
N SER A 450 -4.49 2.39 20.67
CA SER A 450 -3.37 2.35 21.61
C SER A 450 -3.38 3.48 22.66
N ASP A 451 -4.37 4.37 22.67
CA ASP A 451 -4.37 5.59 23.52
C ASP A 451 -4.20 5.28 25.00
N ALA A 452 -4.93 4.26 25.49
CA ALA A 452 -4.87 3.87 26.91
C ALA A 452 -3.50 3.33 27.35
N ILE A 453 -2.69 2.84 26.40
CA ILE A 453 -1.39 2.21 26.62
C ILE A 453 -0.25 2.91 25.87
N SER A 454 -0.47 4.13 25.41
CA SER A 454 0.45 4.87 24.52
C SER A 454 1.89 4.94 25.04
N ALA A 455 2.09 5.02 26.36
CA ALA A 455 3.42 5.01 26.96
C ALA A 455 4.15 3.66 26.78
N TYR A 456 3.44 2.53 26.92
CA TYR A 456 4.00 1.20 26.67
C TYR A 456 4.24 0.98 25.19
N TYR A 457 3.29 1.40 24.36
CA TYR A 457 3.39 1.34 22.91
C TYR A 457 4.66 2.03 22.41
N ALA A 458 4.87 3.30 22.79
CA ALA A 458 6.06 4.05 22.42
C ALA A 458 7.36 3.44 22.98
N ALA A 459 7.33 2.90 24.20
CA ALA A 459 8.51 2.31 24.82
C ALA A 459 8.92 0.99 24.14
N VAL A 460 7.96 0.15 23.76
CA VAL A 460 8.21 -1.10 23.00
C VAL A 460 8.68 -0.78 21.60
N LYS A 461 7.99 0.15 20.88
CA LYS A 461 8.39 0.57 19.56
C LYS A 461 9.83 1.06 19.52
N ALA A 462 10.28 1.85 20.49
CA ALA A 462 11.67 2.31 20.58
C ALA A 462 12.70 1.15 20.72
N GLN A 463 12.30 0.00 21.29
CA GLN A 463 13.16 -1.18 21.29
C GLN A 463 13.19 -1.84 19.91
N LEU A 464 12.05 -1.98 19.26
CA LEU A 464 11.98 -2.55 17.91
C LEU A 464 12.78 -1.71 16.92
N ASP A 465 12.60 -0.40 16.90
CA ASP A 465 13.37 0.54 16.06
C ASP A 465 14.90 0.41 16.23
N ALA A 466 15.33 0.04 17.42
CA ALA A 466 16.77 -0.10 17.70
C ALA A 466 17.37 -1.43 17.23
N TYR A 467 16.56 -2.49 17.11
CA TYR A 467 17.06 -3.84 16.85
C TYR A 467 16.64 -4.40 15.49
N VAL A 468 15.41 -4.12 15.04
CA VAL A 468 14.83 -4.73 13.85
C VAL A 468 15.65 -4.43 12.59
N PRO A 469 16.04 -3.17 12.30
CA PRO A 469 16.85 -2.89 11.10
C PRO A 469 18.16 -3.65 11.06
N MET A 470 18.80 -3.87 12.21
CA MET A 470 20.04 -4.67 12.27
C MET A 470 19.80 -6.15 11.97
N LEU A 471 18.66 -6.71 12.43
CA LEU A 471 18.28 -8.10 12.16
C LEU A 471 17.89 -8.30 10.70
N GLU A 472 17.12 -7.37 10.13
CA GLU A 472 16.70 -7.39 8.73
C GLU A 472 17.87 -7.19 7.75
N LEU A 473 18.89 -6.46 8.16
CA LEU A 473 20.12 -6.31 7.40
C LEU A 473 21.16 -7.39 7.70
N GLY A 474 20.88 -8.33 8.63
CA GLY A 474 21.83 -9.36 9.06
C GLY A 474 23.11 -8.81 9.69
N LEU A 475 23.10 -7.56 10.19
CA LEU A 475 24.25 -6.86 10.77
C LEU A 475 24.38 -7.11 12.27
N VAL A 476 24.13 -8.34 12.70
CA VAL A 476 24.24 -8.82 14.09
C VAL A 476 25.29 -9.91 14.20
N ASP A 477 25.93 -10.01 15.35
CA ASP A 477 26.94 -11.08 15.59
C ASP A 477 26.27 -12.44 15.85
N ASP A 478 25.17 -12.44 16.62
CA ASP A 478 24.43 -13.64 17.02
C ASP A 478 22.92 -13.34 16.93
N VAL A 479 22.24 -14.02 16.02
CA VAL A 479 20.80 -13.83 15.77
C VAL A 479 19.97 -14.20 17.00
N ASP A 480 20.22 -15.37 17.61
CA ASP A 480 19.44 -15.83 18.75
C ASP A 480 19.61 -14.94 19.99
N ALA A 481 20.86 -14.54 20.27
CA ALA A 481 21.14 -13.65 21.37
C ALA A 481 20.50 -12.28 21.18
N THR A 482 20.55 -11.72 19.96
CA THR A 482 19.98 -10.42 19.63
C THR A 482 18.44 -10.45 19.71
N LEU A 483 17.80 -11.49 19.14
CA LEU A 483 16.35 -11.67 19.23
C LEU A 483 15.90 -11.82 20.68
N ALA A 484 16.58 -12.67 21.45
CA ALA A 484 16.24 -12.88 22.86
C ALA A 484 16.39 -11.60 23.69
N GLU A 485 17.44 -10.82 23.47
CA GLU A 485 17.65 -9.53 24.12
C GLU A 485 16.55 -8.54 23.77
N MET A 486 16.26 -8.39 22.47
CA MET A 486 15.21 -7.48 21.97
C MET A 486 13.85 -7.84 22.57
N ILE A 487 13.44 -9.10 22.48
CA ILE A 487 12.14 -9.58 23.00
C ILE A 487 12.06 -9.33 24.52
N GLN A 488 13.13 -9.65 25.27
CA GLN A 488 13.16 -9.40 26.71
C GLN A 488 12.98 -7.91 27.01
N LYS A 489 13.66 -7.02 26.29
CA LYS A 489 13.49 -5.58 26.44
C LYS A 489 12.07 -5.12 26.09
N CYS A 490 11.44 -5.70 25.06
CA CYS A 490 10.05 -5.39 24.76
C CYS A 490 9.12 -5.77 25.91
N TYR A 491 9.29 -6.94 26.53
CA TYR A 491 8.52 -7.32 27.72
C TYR A 491 8.81 -6.44 28.92
N ASP A 492 10.06 -6.08 29.16
CA ASP A 492 10.45 -5.18 30.26
C ASP A 492 9.86 -3.75 30.09
N ASN A 493 9.53 -3.36 28.84
CA ASN A 493 8.96 -2.07 28.49
C ASN A 493 7.43 -2.10 28.23
N GLY A 494 6.76 -3.24 28.45
CA GLY A 494 5.31 -3.31 28.44
C GLY A 494 4.68 -4.07 27.27
N LEU A 495 5.39 -4.94 26.59
CA LEU A 495 4.82 -5.77 25.51
C LEU A 495 3.62 -6.59 26.00
N GLN A 496 3.63 -7.09 27.24
CA GLN A 496 2.48 -7.81 27.81
C GLN A 496 1.24 -6.94 27.89
N GLN A 497 1.39 -5.66 28.27
CA GLN A 497 0.29 -4.70 28.32
C GLN A 497 -0.30 -4.42 26.92
N ILE A 498 0.55 -4.43 25.89
CA ILE A 498 0.10 -4.31 24.51
C ILE A 498 -0.70 -5.55 24.11
N TYR A 499 -0.21 -6.74 24.40
CA TYR A 499 -0.95 -7.99 24.15
C TYR A 499 -2.30 -8.01 24.86
N ASP A 500 -2.33 -7.64 26.14
CA ASP A 500 -3.55 -7.66 26.94
C ASP A 500 -4.60 -6.70 26.35
N GLU A 501 -4.20 -5.50 25.94
CA GLU A 501 -5.09 -4.50 25.34
C GLU A 501 -5.52 -4.91 23.92
N LEU A 502 -4.58 -5.36 23.08
CA LEU A 502 -4.85 -5.84 21.72
C LEU A 502 -5.92 -6.94 21.73
N PHE A 503 -5.76 -7.94 22.61
CA PHE A 503 -6.71 -9.04 22.67
C PHE A 503 -8.03 -8.67 23.34
N ALA A 504 -8.05 -7.73 24.27
CA ALA A 504 -9.30 -7.22 24.82
C ALA A 504 -10.14 -6.52 23.74
N GLN A 505 -9.50 -5.71 22.91
CA GLN A 505 -10.16 -5.03 21.79
C GLN A 505 -10.54 -6.01 20.67
N TYR A 506 -9.68 -6.96 20.34
CA TYR A 506 -9.95 -7.99 19.34
C TYR A 506 -11.15 -8.87 19.75
N ASP A 507 -11.22 -9.33 20.99
CA ASP A 507 -12.35 -10.12 21.51
C ASP A 507 -13.67 -9.31 21.47
N ALA A 508 -13.63 -8.02 21.78
CA ALA A 508 -14.78 -7.13 21.68
C ALA A 508 -15.26 -6.99 20.22
N TRP A 509 -14.32 -6.74 19.30
CA TRP A 509 -14.59 -6.66 17.87
C TRP A 509 -15.13 -7.99 17.31
N TYR A 510 -14.51 -9.12 17.66
CA TYR A 510 -14.92 -10.46 17.25
C TYR A 510 -16.36 -10.81 17.68
N THR A 511 -16.73 -10.42 18.92
CA THR A 511 -18.06 -10.71 19.49
C THR A 511 -19.15 -9.81 18.90
N SER A 512 -18.79 -8.67 18.32
CA SER A 512 -19.73 -7.71 17.73
C SER A 512 -20.13 -8.04 16.28
N ARG A 513 -19.57 -9.07 15.67
CA ARG A 513 -19.78 -9.49 14.25
C ARG A 513 -20.93 -10.45 14.02
#